data_a56c7f7eaaca8d3411e74d23f3cb5503
#
_entry.id   a56c7f7eaaca8d3411e74d23f3cb5503
#
_cell.length_a   1.000
_cell.length_b   1.000
_cell.length_c   1.000
_cell.angle_alpha   90.00
_cell.angle_beta   90.00
_cell.angle_gamma   90.00
#
_symmetry.space_group_name_H-M   'P 1'
#
loop_
_entity.id
_entity.type
_entity.pdbx_description
1 polymer ?
#
loop_
_entity_poly.entity_id
_entity_poly.type
_entity_poly.pdbx_seq_one_letter_code
_entity_poly.pdbx_strand_id
1 'polypeptide(L)'
;MPCTLPASLADAAVCRGSFHAVLGGEAGEAVFADFSAALQKAQAEGRILTASLFRYENHLFFYAEGLNRPFTPQGLCPALDAALLPWPPALGEAAPRPWAAMQPYFFHDIPTTAADWQRGRCPQRRRGRIAL
;
A
#
# COMPACT_ATOMS: atom_id res chain seq x y z
N MET A 1 -16.81 -8.68 -8.11
CA MET A 1 -15.89 -7.56 -8.00
C MET A 1 -15.40 -7.15 -9.36
N PRO A 2 -15.70 -5.97 -9.76
CA PRO A 2 -15.26 -5.56 -11.08
C PRO A 2 -13.74 -5.43 -11.18
N CYS A 3 -13.24 -5.84 -12.32
CA CYS A 3 -11.82 -5.69 -12.63
C CYS A 3 -11.64 -4.58 -13.65
N THR A 4 -12.46 -3.55 -13.57
CA THR A 4 -12.42 -2.49 -14.56
C THR A 4 -11.84 -1.21 -13.97
N LEU A 5 -11.02 -0.55 -14.75
CA LEU A 5 -10.45 0.74 -14.41
C LEU A 5 -11.07 1.81 -15.28
N PRO A 6 -11.17 3.03 -14.77
CA PRO A 6 -11.52 4.16 -15.65
C PRO A 6 -10.54 4.22 -16.82
N ALA A 7 -11.05 4.57 -17.97
CA ALA A 7 -10.19 4.62 -19.16
C ALA A 7 -9.00 5.55 -18.98
N SER A 8 -9.19 6.62 -18.23
CA SER A 8 -8.12 7.60 -18.00
C SER A 8 -6.97 7.03 -17.18
N LEU A 9 -7.17 5.91 -16.51
CA LEU A 9 -6.12 5.28 -15.70
C LEU A 9 -5.54 4.03 -16.34
N ALA A 10 -6.04 3.65 -17.50
CA ALA A 10 -5.62 2.38 -18.11
C ALA A 10 -4.12 2.31 -18.37
N ASP A 11 -3.52 3.45 -18.71
CA ASP A 11 -2.09 3.49 -19.02
C ASP A 11 -1.26 4.02 -17.87
N ALA A 12 -1.84 4.16 -16.70
CA ALA A 12 -1.10 4.66 -15.54
C ALA A 12 -0.03 3.66 -15.14
N ALA A 13 1.14 4.16 -14.78
CA ALA A 13 2.22 3.31 -14.30
C ALA A 13 1.92 2.83 -12.90
N VAL A 14 2.24 1.58 -12.63
CA VAL A 14 2.04 0.99 -11.31
C VAL A 14 3.32 1.15 -10.52
N CYS A 15 3.24 1.83 -9.38
CA CYS A 15 4.37 2.06 -8.50
C CYS A 15 4.13 1.32 -7.19
N ARG A 16 5.06 0.47 -6.81
CA ARG A 16 4.90 -0.40 -5.65
C ARG A 16 5.71 0.14 -4.49
N GLY A 17 5.16 -0.03 -3.27
CA GLY A 17 5.85 0.39 -2.08
C GLY A 17 5.50 -0.46 -0.89
N SER A 18 6.47 -0.67 -0.02
CA SER A 18 6.30 -1.43 1.21
C SER A 18 6.81 -0.59 2.36
N PHE A 19 6.08 -0.63 3.47
CA PHE A 19 6.40 0.20 4.62
C PHE A 19 6.26 -0.61 5.90
N HIS A 20 7.04 -0.24 6.89
CA HIS A 20 7.02 -0.89 8.19
C HIS A 20 6.78 0.17 9.27
N ALA A 21 5.97 -0.19 10.25
CA ALA A 21 5.72 0.67 11.40
C ALA A 21 5.61 -0.18 12.65
N VAL A 22 5.74 0.44 13.81
CA VAL A 22 5.64 -0.25 15.08
C VAL A 22 4.61 0.47 15.94
N LEU A 23 3.64 -0.28 16.45
CA LEU A 23 2.67 0.27 17.37
C LEU A 23 3.32 0.59 18.70
N GLY A 24 3.08 1.80 19.20
CA GLY A 24 3.65 2.22 20.47
C GLY A 24 2.78 1.86 21.66
N GLY A 25 1.62 1.31 21.40
CA GLY A 25 0.68 0.91 22.44
C GLY A 25 -0.43 0.12 21.81
N GLU A 26 -1.55 0.08 22.48
CA GLU A 26 -2.69 -0.65 21.94
C GLU A 26 -3.44 0.19 20.93
N ALA A 27 -3.76 -0.40 19.80
CA ALA A 27 -4.64 0.23 18.83
C ALA A 27 -5.87 -0.68 18.70
N GLY A 28 -7.02 -0.09 18.91
CA GLY A 28 -8.26 -0.85 18.84
C GLY A 28 -8.70 -1.10 17.42
N GLU A 29 -9.70 -1.95 17.30
CA GLU A 29 -10.24 -2.30 15.99
C GLU A 29 -10.76 -1.07 15.24
N ALA A 30 -11.26 -0.08 15.97
CA ALA A 30 -11.81 1.12 15.34
C ALA A 30 -10.75 1.87 14.52
N VAL A 31 -9.52 1.91 15.02
CA VAL A 31 -8.45 2.61 14.31
C VAL A 31 -8.14 1.90 12.99
N PHE A 32 -8.11 0.57 13.02
CA PHE A 32 -7.86 -0.17 11.79
C PHE A 32 -9.03 -0.10 10.82
N ALA A 33 -10.26 -0.02 11.35
CA ALA A 33 -11.42 0.20 10.50
C ALA A 33 -11.36 1.56 9.82
N ASP A 34 -10.92 2.59 10.53
CA ASP A 34 -10.74 3.91 9.96
C ASP A 34 -9.67 3.90 8.87
N PHE A 35 -8.58 3.18 9.12
CA PHE A 35 -7.52 3.05 8.12
C PHE A 35 -8.04 2.35 6.87
N SER A 36 -8.82 1.29 7.06
CA SER A 36 -9.40 0.58 5.93
C SER A 36 -10.34 1.47 5.13
N ALA A 37 -11.16 2.27 5.81
CA ALA A 37 -12.06 3.18 5.11
C ALA A 37 -11.28 4.23 4.31
N ALA A 38 -10.18 4.72 4.87
CA ALA A 38 -9.35 5.68 4.16
C ALA A 38 -8.70 5.07 2.93
N LEU A 39 -8.30 3.80 3.02
CA LEU A 39 -7.75 3.08 1.86
C LEU A 39 -8.81 2.90 0.78
N GLN A 40 -10.03 2.56 1.17
CA GLN A 40 -11.10 2.39 0.20
C GLN A 40 -11.39 3.70 -0.51
N LYS A 41 -11.35 4.81 0.21
CA LYS A 41 -11.53 6.11 -0.40
C LYS A 41 -10.42 6.43 -1.38
N ALA A 42 -9.18 6.14 -1.01
CA ALA A 42 -8.05 6.37 -1.90
C ALA A 42 -8.18 5.53 -3.17
N GLN A 43 -8.67 4.30 -3.03
CA GLN A 43 -8.89 3.45 -4.19
C GLN A 43 -9.99 4.00 -5.08
N ALA A 44 -11.07 4.47 -4.49
CA ALA A 44 -12.16 5.06 -5.26
C ALA A 44 -11.73 6.33 -5.98
N GLU A 45 -10.75 7.04 -5.42
CA GLU A 45 -10.20 8.25 -6.04
C GLU A 45 -9.15 7.94 -7.09
N GLY A 46 -8.85 6.68 -7.33
CA GLY A 46 -7.88 6.30 -8.35
C GLY A 46 -6.44 6.48 -7.94
N ARG A 47 -6.15 6.58 -6.65
CA ARG A 47 -4.79 6.78 -6.18
C ARG A 47 -4.02 5.47 -6.01
N ILE A 48 -4.73 4.38 -5.74
CA ILE A 48 -4.11 3.08 -5.58
C ILE A 48 -4.92 2.02 -6.31
N LEU A 49 -4.24 0.95 -6.68
CA LEU A 49 -4.90 -0.24 -7.21
C LEU A 49 -5.23 -1.21 -6.11
N THR A 50 -4.25 -1.47 -5.25
CA THR A 50 -4.46 -2.39 -4.14
C THR A 50 -3.56 -1.98 -2.99
N ALA A 51 -3.94 -2.41 -1.81
CA ALA A 51 -3.14 -2.19 -0.62
C ALA A 51 -3.43 -3.31 0.37
N SER A 52 -2.43 -3.62 1.18
CA SER A 52 -2.56 -4.65 2.20
C SER A 52 -1.84 -4.17 3.45
N LEU A 53 -2.44 -4.46 4.59
CA LEU A 53 -1.83 -4.17 5.87
C LEU A 53 -1.75 -5.48 6.65
N PHE A 54 -0.54 -5.83 7.06
CA PHE A 54 -0.31 -7.04 7.84
C PHE A 54 0.20 -6.64 9.21
N ARG A 55 -0.14 -7.44 10.19
CA ARG A 55 0.30 -7.20 11.55
C ARG A 55 0.93 -8.46 12.14
N TYR A 56 2.08 -8.29 12.80
CA TYR A 56 2.67 -9.33 13.60
C TYR A 56 3.09 -8.68 14.91
N GLU A 57 2.40 -9.07 16.00
CA GLU A 57 2.56 -8.42 17.30
C GLU A 57 2.37 -6.92 17.17
N ASN A 58 3.38 -6.12 17.47
CA ASN A 58 3.27 -4.67 17.34
C ASN A 58 3.82 -4.14 16.04
N HIS A 59 4.20 -5.03 15.12
CA HIS A 59 4.76 -4.62 13.84
C HIS A 59 3.68 -4.60 12.78
N LEU A 60 3.67 -3.52 12.00
CA LEU A 60 2.75 -3.38 10.88
C LEU A 60 3.55 -3.35 9.59
N PHE A 61 3.06 -4.06 8.59
CA PHE A 61 3.68 -4.12 7.28
C PHE A 61 2.63 -3.72 6.26
N PHE A 62 2.90 -2.67 5.55
CA PHE A 62 1.97 -2.13 4.57
C PHE A 62 2.54 -2.25 3.19
N TYR A 63 1.74 -2.73 2.24
CA TYR A 63 2.11 -2.81 0.85
C TYR A 63 1.03 -2.15 0.02
N ALA A 64 1.43 -1.37 -0.97
CA ALA A 64 0.47 -0.73 -1.85
C ALA A 64 1.02 -0.62 -3.26
N GLU A 65 0.10 -0.62 -4.21
CA GLU A 65 0.42 -0.34 -5.60
C GLU A 65 -0.28 0.96 -5.97
N GLY A 66 0.51 2.01 -6.09
CA GLY A 66 0.02 3.33 -6.44
C GLY A 66 -0.04 3.51 -7.95
N LEU A 67 -0.79 4.51 -8.36
CA LEU A 67 -0.93 4.83 -9.78
C LEU A 67 -0.18 6.11 -10.08
N ASN A 68 0.80 6.01 -10.97
CA ASN A 68 1.68 7.10 -11.44
C ASN A 68 2.66 7.63 -10.41
N ARG A 69 2.47 7.35 -9.15
CA ARG A 69 3.40 7.74 -8.10
C ARG A 69 3.25 6.76 -6.94
N PRO A 70 4.30 6.61 -6.12
CA PRO A 70 4.20 5.73 -4.97
C PRO A 70 3.15 6.23 -4.00
N PHE A 71 2.43 5.31 -3.37
CA PHE A 71 1.44 5.62 -2.36
C PHE A 71 2.06 5.37 -0.99
N THR A 72 1.98 6.36 -0.11
CA THR A 72 2.48 6.21 1.24
C THR A 72 1.33 6.18 2.22
N PRO A 73 1.42 5.36 3.28
CA PRO A 73 0.37 5.35 4.30
C PRO A 73 0.46 6.51 5.27
N GLN A 74 1.53 7.26 5.26
CA GLN A 74 1.69 8.35 6.20
C GLN A 74 0.68 9.44 5.90
N GLY A 75 -0.01 9.89 6.95
CA GLY A 75 -1.02 10.92 6.80
C GLY A 75 -2.38 10.42 6.36
N LEU A 76 -2.48 9.15 6.01
CA LEU A 76 -3.75 8.60 5.53
C LEU A 76 -4.78 8.48 6.66
N CYS A 77 -4.34 8.06 7.82
CA CYS A 77 -5.20 7.89 8.99
C CYS A 77 -4.48 8.47 10.19
N PRO A 78 -4.75 9.73 10.54
CA PRO A 78 -4.03 10.37 11.65
C PRO A 78 -4.13 9.62 12.97
N ALA A 79 -5.27 8.96 13.23
CA ALA A 79 -5.41 8.20 14.46
C ALA A 79 -4.44 7.02 14.52
N LEU A 80 -4.22 6.36 13.40
CA LEU A 80 -3.25 5.28 13.38
C LEU A 80 -1.83 5.84 13.49
N ASP A 81 -1.53 6.89 12.74
CA ASP A 81 -0.20 7.49 12.80
C ASP A 81 0.15 7.89 14.23
N ALA A 82 -0.82 8.41 14.97
CA ALA A 82 -0.59 8.82 16.36
C ALA A 82 -0.30 7.64 17.28
N ALA A 83 -0.70 6.44 16.91
CA ALA A 83 -0.47 5.25 17.70
C ALA A 83 0.87 4.58 17.39
N LEU A 84 1.60 5.09 16.41
CA LEU A 84 2.84 4.48 15.98
C LEU A 84 4.05 5.13 16.64
N LEU A 85 5.09 4.34 16.86
CA LEU A 85 6.35 4.87 17.34
C LEU A 85 7.08 5.54 16.18
N PRO A 86 7.72 6.70 16.43
CA PRO A 86 8.47 7.35 15.36
C PRO A 86 9.76 6.59 15.09
N TRP A 87 10.08 6.40 13.82
CA TRP A 87 11.35 5.85 13.40
C TRP A 87 12.41 6.94 13.42
N PRO A 88 13.66 6.59 13.74
CA PRO A 88 14.74 7.57 13.61
C PRO A 88 14.81 8.03 12.15
N PRO A 89 15.16 9.31 11.93
CA PRO A 89 15.30 9.77 10.56
C PRO A 89 16.47 9.08 9.88
N ALA A 90 16.32 8.84 8.60
CA ALA A 90 17.43 8.37 7.81
C ALA A 90 18.47 9.46 7.68
N LEU A 91 19.68 9.09 7.25
CA LEU A 91 20.73 10.05 7.08
C LEU A 91 20.28 11.16 6.13
N GLY A 92 20.34 12.39 6.59
CA GLY A 92 19.91 13.54 5.81
C GLY A 92 18.47 13.94 6.00
N GLU A 93 17.68 13.17 6.75
CA GLU A 93 16.30 13.53 7.02
C GLU A 93 16.20 14.39 8.26
N ALA A 94 15.21 15.28 8.26
CA ALA A 94 15.10 16.26 9.32
C ALA A 94 14.37 15.74 10.55
N ALA A 95 13.45 14.79 10.38
CA ALA A 95 12.60 14.35 11.48
C ALA A 95 12.25 12.87 11.36
N PRO A 96 12.01 12.22 12.52
CA PRO A 96 11.53 10.84 12.47
C PRO A 96 10.13 10.79 11.91
N ARG A 97 9.75 9.62 11.40
CA ARG A 97 8.41 9.39 10.88
C ARG A 97 7.96 7.99 11.26
N PRO A 98 6.64 7.80 11.38
CA PRO A 98 6.13 6.52 11.86
C PRO A 98 6.25 5.39 10.85
N TRP A 99 6.17 5.69 9.58
CA TRP A 99 6.23 4.66 8.53
C TRP A 99 7.58 4.68 7.86
N ALA A 100 8.31 3.58 7.96
CA ALA A 100 9.62 3.46 7.33
C ALA A 100 9.48 2.75 6.00
N ALA A 101 9.95 3.39 4.94
CA ALA A 101 9.93 2.76 3.62
C ALA A 101 10.93 1.61 3.60
N MET A 102 10.48 0.45 3.15
CA MET A 102 11.34 -0.71 3.02
C MET A 102 11.87 -0.78 1.60
N GLN A 103 13.16 -1.05 1.50
CA GLN A 103 13.79 -1.15 0.19
C GLN A 103 13.54 -2.54 -0.37
N PRO A 104 12.99 -2.64 -1.59
CA PRO A 104 12.80 -3.95 -2.19
C PRO A 104 14.15 -4.56 -2.56
N TYR A 105 14.34 -5.80 -2.17
CA TYR A 105 15.56 -6.52 -2.47
C TYR A 105 15.40 -7.39 -3.68
N PHE A 106 14.22 -7.98 -3.81
CA PHE A 106 13.86 -8.76 -4.97
C PHE A 106 12.54 -8.28 -5.52
N PHE A 107 12.48 -8.15 -6.82
CA PHE A 107 11.24 -7.80 -7.47
C PHE A 107 11.23 -8.43 -8.83
N HIS A 108 10.45 -9.49 -8.97
CA HIS A 108 10.47 -10.32 -10.17
C HIS A 108 9.37 -10.00 -11.15
N ASP A 109 8.65 -8.92 -10.93
CA ASP A 109 7.58 -8.56 -11.84
C ASP A 109 8.13 -7.93 -13.10
N ILE A 110 7.38 -8.11 -14.18
CA ILE A 110 7.63 -7.39 -15.41
C ILE A 110 7.00 -6.02 -15.25
N PRO A 111 7.67 -4.94 -15.69
CA PRO A 111 7.06 -3.62 -15.65
C PRO A 111 5.71 -3.63 -16.34
N THR A 112 4.72 -2.99 -15.73
CA THR A 112 3.37 -3.11 -16.19
C THR A 112 2.60 -1.82 -15.99
N THR A 113 1.58 -1.62 -16.81
CA THR A 113 0.62 -0.53 -16.62
C THR A 113 -0.52 -1.03 -15.76
N ALA A 114 -1.38 -0.08 -15.37
CA ALA A 114 -2.55 -0.45 -14.61
C ALA A 114 -3.46 -1.40 -15.37
N ALA A 115 -3.55 -1.22 -16.68
CA ALA A 115 -4.36 -2.10 -17.51
C ALA A 115 -3.81 -3.52 -17.52
N ASP A 116 -2.50 -3.66 -17.65
CA ASP A 116 -1.88 -4.98 -17.62
C ASP A 116 -2.04 -5.64 -16.27
N TRP A 117 -1.87 -4.86 -15.19
CA TRP A 117 -2.07 -5.37 -13.85
C TRP A 117 -3.50 -5.90 -13.69
N GLN A 118 -4.47 -5.14 -14.16
CA GLN A 118 -5.86 -5.53 -14.03
C GLN A 118 -6.15 -6.82 -14.78
N ARG A 119 -5.63 -6.96 -15.99
CA ARG A 119 -5.81 -8.19 -16.75
C ARG A 119 -5.23 -9.38 -16.01
N GLY A 120 -4.09 -9.20 -15.39
CA GLY A 120 -3.46 -10.28 -14.65
C GLY A 120 -4.18 -10.64 -13.37
N ARG A 121 -4.97 -9.73 -12.82
CA ARG A 121 -5.66 -9.96 -11.55
C ARG A 121 -7.07 -10.46 -11.71
N CYS A 122 -7.66 -10.36 -12.89
CA CYS A 122 -8.99 -10.90 -13.09
C CYS A 122 -8.97 -12.40 -12.97
N PRO A 123 -9.94 -13.01 -12.29
CA PRO A 123 -9.87 -14.44 -11.96
C PRO A 123 -9.62 -15.34 -13.14
N GLN A 124 -10.24 -15.06 -14.28
CA GLN A 124 -10.08 -15.92 -15.44
C GLN A 124 -8.69 -15.87 -16.02
N ARG A 125 -7.87 -14.94 -15.60
CA ARG A 125 -6.53 -14.81 -16.12
C ARG A 125 -5.47 -15.32 -15.21
N ARG A 126 -5.81 -15.58 -13.96
CA ARG A 126 -4.76 -15.87 -13.01
C ARG A 126 -4.33 -17.27 -12.96
N ARG A 127 -5.16 -18.13 -13.47
CA ARG A 127 -4.94 -19.53 -13.26
C ARG A 127 -3.60 -19.98 -13.66
N GLY A 128 -3.19 -19.78 -14.79
CA GLY A 128 -1.97 -20.38 -15.25
C GLY A 128 -0.73 -19.76 -14.70
N ARG A 129 -0.84 -18.53 -14.23
CA ARG A 129 0.37 -17.88 -13.88
C ARG A 129 0.70 -17.96 -12.45
N ILE A 130 -0.23 -18.32 -11.68
CA ILE A 130 0.01 -18.32 -10.27
C ILE A 130 0.65 -19.55 -9.78
N ALA A 131 0.77 -20.49 -10.59
CA ALA A 131 1.43 -21.70 -10.18
C ALA A 131 2.89 -21.41 -9.94
N LEU A 132 3.23 -20.71 -9.06
CA LEU A 132 4.62 -20.40 -8.77
C LEU A 132 5.03 -21.03 -7.48
#